data_90d0080b2019ccc13597dbe82954abaf
#
_entry.id   90d0080b2019ccc13597dbe82954abaf
#
_cell.length_a   1.000
_cell.length_b   1.000
_cell.length_c   1.000
_cell.angle_alpha   90.00
_cell.angle_beta   90.00
_cell.angle_gamma   90.00
#
_symmetry.space_group_name_H-M   'P 1'
#
loop_
_entity.id
_entity.type
_entity.pdbx_description
1 polymer ?
#
loop_
_entity_poly.entity_id
_entity_poly.type
_entity_poly.pdbx_seq_one_letter_code
_entity_poly.pdbx_strand_id
1 'polypeptide(L)'
;MSDFNEALYFRDLNRYPTLSPQEEMALLTIIRSDESEEIRKSALQRLIRGNLRFVVSVARKYQGRGLALLDLINEGNLGLFKAAKRFDMEKDVKFISYAVWWIRQSIQKALFEQVGSVRIPPNKLALVNRFKRALMLNGGDYDKTISMEEFAPFEKDIVEVMEKIVDISLDAPIGDDVGGGGADSVSTLMDVLGTDGNQDDDMEKEERKKLIQETLASLPRREEEILRMFYGLDTVEDTTLKDIGEDLRLSRERVRQIKNKTLRRLQKSKEHKEKLADFLEL
;
A
#
# COMPACT_ATOMS: atom_id res chain seq x y z
N MET A 1 -14.17 -5.40 -22.30
CA MET A 1 -14.70 -4.13 -21.77
C MET A 1 -13.72 -2.95 -21.89
N SER A 2 -12.41 -3.15 -21.74
CA SER A 2 -11.39 -2.09 -21.91
C SER A 2 -11.49 -1.42 -23.27
N ASP A 3 -11.50 -2.19 -24.35
CA ASP A 3 -11.47 -1.68 -25.72
C ASP A 3 -12.70 -0.82 -26.10
N PHE A 4 -13.86 -1.15 -25.54
CA PHE A 4 -15.09 -0.36 -25.76
C PHE A 4 -14.99 1.03 -25.09
N ASN A 5 -14.47 1.11 -23.89
CA ASN A 5 -14.27 2.36 -23.17
C ASN A 5 -13.21 3.24 -23.86
N GLU A 6 -12.14 2.62 -24.35
CA GLU A 6 -11.13 3.32 -25.13
C GLU A 6 -11.71 3.92 -26.42
N ALA A 7 -12.51 3.13 -27.16
CA ALA A 7 -13.17 3.61 -28.37
C ALA A 7 -14.12 4.80 -28.11
N LEU A 8 -14.86 4.77 -27.02
CA LEU A 8 -15.72 5.89 -26.59
C LEU A 8 -14.88 7.13 -26.27
N TYR A 9 -13.82 6.98 -25.49
CA TYR A 9 -12.93 8.08 -25.15
C TYR A 9 -12.31 8.73 -26.40
N PHE A 10 -11.80 7.92 -27.34
CA PHE A 10 -11.21 8.46 -28.58
C PHE A 10 -12.24 9.11 -29.50
N ARG A 11 -13.47 8.61 -29.54
CA ARG A 11 -14.58 9.24 -30.26
C ARG A 11 -14.87 10.62 -29.70
N ASP A 12 -14.93 10.76 -28.38
CA ASP A 12 -15.20 12.03 -27.71
C ASP A 12 -14.01 12.99 -27.82
N LEU A 13 -12.78 12.48 -27.77
CA LEU A 13 -11.56 13.24 -27.97
C LEU A 13 -11.52 13.92 -29.34
N ASN A 14 -12.04 13.27 -30.38
CA ASN A 14 -12.06 13.80 -31.74
C ASN A 14 -12.98 15.02 -31.91
N ARG A 15 -13.88 15.28 -30.95
CA ARG A 15 -14.75 16.47 -30.96
C ARG A 15 -14.00 17.75 -30.60
N TYR A 16 -12.83 17.64 -29.97
CA TYR A 16 -12.03 18.79 -29.55
C TYR A 16 -10.93 19.07 -30.56
N PRO A 17 -10.96 20.25 -31.23
CA PRO A 17 -9.89 20.65 -32.14
C PRO A 17 -8.59 20.93 -31.36
N THR A 18 -7.47 20.75 -32.03
CA THR A 18 -6.16 21.18 -31.51
C THR A 18 -6.08 22.70 -31.55
N LEU A 19 -5.46 23.27 -30.53
CA LEU A 19 -5.27 24.71 -30.43
C LEU A 19 -4.06 25.16 -31.26
N SER A 20 -4.18 26.35 -31.84
CA SER A 20 -3.02 27.05 -32.42
C SER A 20 -2.14 27.65 -31.30
N PRO A 21 -0.84 27.90 -31.56
CA PRO A 21 0.03 28.55 -30.58
C PRO A 21 -0.49 29.91 -30.07
N GLN A 22 -1.17 30.64 -30.92
CA GLN A 22 -1.78 31.94 -30.56
C GLN A 22 -2.97 31.78 -29.60
N GLU A 23 -3.83 30.79 -29.85
CA GLU A 23 -4.95 30.46 -28.95
C GLU A 23 -4.45 29.92 -27.60
N GLU A 24 -3.41 29.12 -27.58
CA GLU A 24 -2.81 28.65 -26.32
C GLU A 24 -2.32 29.81 -25.46
N MET A 25 -1.59 30.75 -26.06
CA MET A 25 -1.10 31.93 -25.34
C MET A 25 -2.24 32.81 -24.85
N ALA A 26 -3.28 33.04 -25.67
CA ALA A 26 -4.45 33.81 -25.25
C ALA A 26 -5.17 33.14 -24.05
N LEU A 27 -5.36 31.84 -24.07
CA LEU A 27 -5.97 31.11 -22.96
C LEU A 27 -5.12 31.18 -21.69
N LEU A 28 -3.80 31.05 -21.81
CA LEU A 28 -2.87 31.14 -20.69
C LEU A 28 -2.90 32.56 -20.08
N THR A 29 -3.01 33.60 -20.89
CA THR A 29 -3.16 34.97 -20.42
C THR A 29 -4.45 35.15 -19.60
N ILE A 30 -5.58 34.62 -20.07
CA ILE A 30 -6.86 34.64 -19.33
C ILE A 30 -6.76 33.87 -18.00
N ILE A 31 -6.11 32.71 -17.99
CA ILE A 31 -5.93 31.91 -16.79
C ILE A 31 -5.12 32.64 -15.69
N ARG A 32 -4.23 33.55 -16.10
CA ARG A 32 -3.39 34.36 -15.21
C ARG A 32 -3.93 35.75 -14.89
N SER A 33 -4.91 36.21 -15.65
CA SER A 33 -5.54 37.54 -15.43
C SER A 33 -6.42 37.52 -14.16
N ASP A 34 -6.78 38.75 -13.72
CA ASP A 34 -7.71 38.94 -12.59
C ASP A 34 -9.19 38.82 -13.02
N GLU A 35 -9.45 38.14 -14.13
CA GLU A 35 -10.80 37.84 -14.61
C GLU A 35 -11.58 36.98 -13.59
N SER A 36 -12.89 36.91 -13.77
CA SER A 36 -13.74 36.11 -12.89
C SER A 36 -13.30 34.64 -12.86
N GLU A 37 -13.52 33.97 -11.73
CA GLU A 37 -13.13 32.54 -11.54
C GLU A 37 -13.77 31.63 -12.61
N GLU A 38 -14.99 31.96 -13.05
CA GLU A 38 -15.70 31.20 -14.07
C GLU A 38 -15.02 31.32 -15.45
N ILE A 39 -14.57 32.54 -15.82
CA ILE A 39 -13.84 32.74 -17.07
C ILE A 39 -12.50 32.01 -17.05
N ARG A 40 -11.75 32.15 -15.98
CA ARG A 40 -10.47 31.40 -15.81
C ARG A 40 -10.66 29.92 -15.88
N LYS A 41 -11.69 29.36 -15.23
CA LYS A 41 -12.02 27.94 -15.26
C LYS A 41 -12.42 27.46 -16.66
N SER A 42 -13.20 28.26 -17.38
CA SER A 42 -13.57 27.99 -18.79
C SER A 42 -12.34 27.96 -19.70
N ALA A 43 -11.47 28.98 -19.58
CA ALA A 43 -10.22 29.05 -20.33
C ALA A 43 -9.30 27.84 -20.05
N LEU A 44 -9.16 27.45 -18.77
CA LEU A 44 -8.40 26.28 -18.36
C LEU A 44 -8.96 24.99 -18.95
N GLN A 45 -10.28 24.81 -18.92
CA GLN A 45 -10.93 23.64 -19.53
C GLN A 45 -10.68 23.58 -21.05
N ARG A 46 -10.74 24.71 -21.74
CA ARG A 46 -10.49 24.79 -23.19
C ARG A 46 -9.03 24.46 -23.51
N LEU A 47 -8.08 24.99 -22.73
CA LEU A 47 -6.65 24.68 -22.88
C LEU A 47 -6.37 23.19 -22.70
N ILE A 48 -6.94 22.58 -21.66
CA ILE A 48 -6.77 21.13 -21.39
C ILE A 48 -7.37 20.32 -22.53
N ARG A 49 -8.62 20.59 -22.93
CA ARG A 49 -9.31 19.84 -24.01
C ARG A 49 -8.54 19.87 -25.32
N GLY A 50 -7.95 21.01 -25.69
CA GLY A 50 -7.15 21.15 -26.90
C GLY A 50 -5.83 20.35 -26.89
N ASN A 51 -5.33 20.03 -25.69
CA ASN A 51 -4.06 19.31 -25.49
C ASN A 51 -4.20 17.85 -25.09
N LEU A 52 -5.43 17.30 -24.95
CA LEU A 52 -5.66 15.90 -24.58
C LEU A 52 -5.02 14.88 -25.55
N ARG A 53 -5.03 15.19 -26.85
CA ARG A 53 -4.41 14.31 -27.88
C ARG A 53 -2.91 14.15 -27.64
N PHE A 54 -2.25 15.21 -27.18
CA PHE A 54 -0.84 15.16 -26.81
C PHE A 54 -0.60 14.27 -25.58
N VAL A 55 -1.45 14.36 -24.56
CA VAL A 55 -1.38 13.49 -23.39
C VAL A 55 -1.48 12.02 -23.79
N VAL A 56 -2.43 11.67 -24.69
CA VAL A 56 -2.56 10.30 -25.23
C VAL A 56 -1.26 9.84 -25.89
N SER A 57 -0.61 10.69 -26.69
CA SER A 57 0.64 10.35 -27.35
C SER A 57 1.79 10.05 -26.38
N VAL A 58 1.80 10.72 -25.23
CA VAL A 58 2.77 10.49 -24.16
C VAL A 58 2.41 9.22 -23.36
N ALA A 59 1.13 9.04 -22.99
CA ALA A 59 0.65 7.91 -22.23
C ALA A 59 0.88 6.56 -22.92
N ARG A 60 0.69 6.50 -24.24
CA ARG A 60 0.96 5.29 -25.06
C ARG A 60 2.39 4.75 -24.89
N LYS A 61 3.37 5.60 -24.63
CA LYS A 61 4.78 5.15 -24.41
C LYS A 61 4.97 4.40 -23.09
N TYR A 62 3.99 4.47 -22.21
CA TYR A 62 3.97 3.81 -20.90
C TYR A 62 3.01 2.63 -20.83
N GLN A 63 2.32 2.32 -21.92
CA GLN A 63 1.41 1.17 -22.03
C GLN A 63 2.14 -0.16 -21.78
N GLY A 64 1.45 -1.12 -21.17
CA GLY A 64 2.02 -2.44 -20.85
C GLY A 64 2.90 -2.47 -19.58
N ARG A 65 2.87 -1.42 -18.77
CA ARG A 65 3.65 -1.32 -17.52
C ARG A 65 2.83 -1.52 -16.25
N GLY A 66 1.67 -2.18 -16.34
CA GLY A 66 0.84 -2.52 -15.19
C GLY A 66 -0.40 -1.66 -14.99
N LEU A 67 -0.54 -0.52 -15.69
CA LEU A 67 -1.76 0.29 -15.70
C LEU A 67 -2.45 0.27 -17.06
N ALA A 68 -3.79 0.33 -17.05
CA ALA A 68 -4.58 0.46 -18.27
C ALA A 68 -4.30 1.81 -18.96
N LEU A 69 -4.45 1.83 -20.30
CA LEU A 69 -4.17 3.05 -21.07
C LEU A 69 -5.01 4.25 -20.62
N LEU A 70 -6.28 4.05 -20.31
CA LEU A 70 -7.16 5.12 -19.83
C LEU A 70 -6.70 5.71 -18.49
N ASP A 71 -6.18 4.88 -17.58
CA ASP A 71 -5.66 5.33 -16.29
C ASP A 71 -4.38 6.15 -16.50
N LEU A 72 -3.48 5.71 -17.37
CA LEU A 72 -2.28 6.47 -17.75
C LEU A 72 -2.64 7.82 -18.37
N ILE A 73 -3.70 7.88 -19.20
CA ILE A 73 -4.19 9.13 -19.79
C ILE A 73 -4.75 10.03 -18.69
N ASN A 74 -5.54 9.52 -17.76
CA ASN A 74 -6.12 10.31 -16.68
C ASN A 74 -5.04 10.90 -15.76
N GLU A 75 -4.04 10.11 -15.40
CA GLU A 75 -2.89 10.61 -14.64
C GLU A 75 -2.07 11.65 -15.44
N GLY A 76 -1.93 11.45 -16.75
CA GLY A 76 -1.33 12.43 -17.65
C GLY A 76 -2.13 13.73 -17.70
N ASN A 77 -3.47 13.65 -17.71
CA ASN A 77 -4.35 14.82 -17.69
C ASN A 77 -4.21 15.60 -16.38
N LEU A 78 -4.03 14.93 -15.23
CA LEU A 78 -3.70 15.59 -13.96
C LEU A 78 -2.35 16.32 -14.04
N GLY A 79 -1.37 15.71 -14.71
CA GLY A 79 -0.09 16.37 -15.00
C GLY A 79 -0.24 17.62 -15.86
N LEU A 80 -1.01 17.53 -16.93
CA LEU A 80 -1.32 18.67 -17.81
C LEU A 80 -2.02 19.82 -17.05
N PHE A 81 -2.96 19.48 -16.17
CA PHE A 81 -3.64 20.44 -15.31
C PHE A 81 -2.67 21.19 -14.37
N LYS A 82 -1.74 20.46 -13.76
CA LYS A 82 -0.68 21.05 -12.91
C LYS A 82 0.23 21.95 -13.73
N ALA A 83 0.59 21.55 -14.95
CA ALA A 83 1.39 22.36 -15.85
C ALA A 83 0.70 23.67 -16.20
N ALA A 84 -0.60 23.64 -16.58
CA ALA A 84 -1.37 24.82 -16.93
C ALA A 84 -1.44 25.85 -15.79
N LYS A 85 -1.55 25.37 -14.55
CA LYS A 85 -1.55 26.25 -13.36
C LYS A 85 -0.20 26.87 -13.02
N ARG A 86 0.92 26.22 -13.41
CA ARG A 86 2.27 26.63 -13.02
C ARG A 86 3.09 27.21 -14.16
N PHE A 87 2.56 27.20 -15.37
CA PHE A 87 3.27 27.69 -16.55
C PHE A 87 3.58 29.17 -16.42
N ASP A 88 4.82 29.54 -16.67
CA ASP A 88 5.31 30.90 -16.66
C ASP A 88 5.44 31.41 -18.10
N MET A 89 4.70 32.47 -18.44
CA MET A 89 4.67 33.04 -19.80
C MET A 89 5.88 33.95 -20.09
N GLU A 90 6.61 34.40 -19.06
CA GLU A 90 7.81 35.21 -19.23
C GLU A 90 8.96 34.44 -19.85
N LYS A 91 8.91 33.09 -19.74
CA LYS A 91 9.90 32.19 -20.32
C LYS A 91 9.53 31.93 -21.79
N ASP A 92 10.47 32.17 -22.67
CA ASP A 92 10.32 31.89 -24.13
C ASP A 92 10.33 30.39 -24.44
N VAL A 93 9.33 29.65 -23.90
CA VAL A 93 9.17 28.21 -24.06
C VAL A 93 7.73 27.91 -24.43
N LYS A 94 7.52 27.02 -25.41
CA LYS A 94 6.18 26.54 -25.76
C LYS A 94 5.53 25.80 -24.61
N PHE A 95 4.25 26.00 -24.36
CA PHE A 95 3.49 25.35 -23.29
C PHE A 95 3.64 23.82 -23.29
N ILE A 96 3.53 23.20 -24.47
CA ILE A 96 3.67 21.73 -24.63
C ILE A 96 5.05 21.23 -24.17
N SER A 97 6.13 21.97 -24.43
CA SER A 97 7.49 21.59 -24.03
C SER A 97 7.66 21.59 -22.50
N TYR A 98 6.95 22.48 -21.81
CA TYR A 98 6.87 22.52 -20.35
C TYR A 98 5.93 21.42 -19.82
N ALA A 99 4.76 21.28 -20.41
CA ALA A 99 3.71 20.36 -19.96
C ALA A 99 4.16 18.90 -20.01
N VAL A 100 5.00 18.51 -20.99
CA VAL A 100 5.48 17.11 -21.14
C VAL A 100 6.19 16.61 -19.89
N TRP A 101 6.90 17.46 -19.16
CA TRP A 101 7.57 17.10 -17.92
C TRP A 101 6.58 16.75 -16.82
N TRP A 102 5.55 17.56 -16.65
CA TRP A 102 4.49 17.32 -15.67
C TRP A 102 3.64 16.08 -16.00
N ILE A 103 3.34 15.89 -17.29
CA ILE A 103 2.60 14.71 -17.78
C ILE A 103 3.40 13.45 -17.47
N ARG A 104 4.69 13.42 -17.85
CA ARG A 104 5.56 12.27 -17.56
C ARG A 104 5.71 12.01 -16.07
N GLN A 105 5.92 13.05 -15.28
CA GLN A 105 6.05 12.93 -13.85
C GLN A 105 4.79 12.35 -13.19
N SER A 106 3.60 12.83 -13.59
CA SER A 106 2.34 12.30 -13.06
C SER A 106 2.14 10.83 -13.45
N ILE A 107 2.38 10.46 -14.71
CA ILE A 107 2.27 9.07 -15.17
C ILE A 107 3.27 8.17 -14.43
N GLN A 108 4.53 8.57 -14.31
CA GLN A 108 5.54 7.78 -13.60
C GLN A 108 5.19 7.64 -12.12
N LYS A 109 4.71 8.70 -11.49
CA LYS A 109 4.25 8.65 -10.10
C LYS A 109 3.12 7.63 -9.93
N ALA A 110 2.12 7.66 -10.81
CA ALA A 110 1.01 6.70 -10.77
C ALA A 110 1.49 5.26 -10.96
N LEU A 111 2.41 5.02 -11.90
CA LEU A 111 3.03 3.70 -12.08
C LEU A 111 3.76 3.21 -10.81
N PHE A 112 4.43 4.09 -10.07
CA PHE A 112 5.09 3.71 -8.82
C PHE A 112 4.13 3.49 -7.64
N GLU A 113 2.97 4.16 -7.65
CA GLU A 113 2.04 4.13 -6.52
C GLU A 113 0.92 3.09 -6.68
N GLN A 114 0.57 2.72 -7.92
CA GLN A 114 -0.64 1.94 -8.23
C GLN A 114 -0.33 0.58 -8.89
N VAL A 115 0.91 0.33 -9.33
CA VAL A 115 1.29 -0.95 -9.91
C VAL A 115 1.76 -1.88 -8.80
N GLY A 116 1.13 -3.06 -8.70
CA GLY A 116 1.42 -4.06 -7.68
C GLY A 116 0.50 -3.97 -6.46
N SER A 117 0.25 -5.12 -5.84
CA SER A 117 -0.60 -5.25 -4.65
C SER A 117 0.05 -4.62 -3.42
N VAL A 118 1.37 -4.60 -3.36
CA VAL A 118 2.14 -4.00 -2.27
C VAL A 118 2.79 -2.71 -2.73
N ARG A 119 2.48 -1.59 -2.04
CA ARG A 119 3.10 -0.29 -2.33
C ARG A 119 4.57 -0.28 -1.91
N ILE A 120 5.46 -0.06 -2.87
CA ILE A 120 6.90 0.04 -2.66
C ILE A 120 7.32 1.52 -2.72
N PRO A 121 8.16 2.01 -1.78
CA PRO A 121 8.70 3.37 -1.83
C PRO A 121 9.47 3.63 -3.13
N PRO A 122 9.31 4.83 -3.76
CA PRO A 122 9.93 5.14 -5.05
C PRO A 122 11.46 5.04 -5.07
N ASN A 123 12.12 5.36 -3.95
CA ASN A 123 13.59 5.24 -3.81
C ASN A 123 14.05 3.79 -3.89
N LYS A 124 13.37 2.85 -3.21
CA LYS A 124 13.69 1.42 -3.27
C LYS A 124 13.44 0.86 -4.68
N LEU A 125 12.33 1.26 -5.31
CA LEU A 125 12.01 0.83 -6.67
C LEU A 125 13.02 1.39 -7.71
N ALA A 126 13.47 2.64 -7.54
CA ALA A 126 14.51 3.23 -8.37
C ALA A 126 15.85 2.46 -8.26
N LEU A 127 16.20 2.03 -7.04
CA LEU A 127 17.38 1.20 -6.79
C LEU A 127 17.28 -0.14 -7.53
N VAL A 128 16.14 -0.86 -7.37
CA VAL A 128 15.91 -2.13 -8.05
C VAL A 128 15.91 -1.98 -9.57
N ASN A 129 15.36 -0.90 -10.11
CA ASN A 129 15.41 -0.64 -11.56
C ASN A 129 16.84 -0.37 -12.07
N ARG A 130 17.69 0.28 -11.26
CA ARG A 130 19.12 0.42 -11.57
C ARG A 130 19.83 -0.92 -11.53
N PHE A 131 19.56 -1.72 -10.49
CA PHE A 131 20.11 -3.06 -10.36
C PHE A 131 19.70 -3.96 -11.54
N LYS A 132 18.41 -4.01 -11.91
CA LYS A 132 17.93 -4.78 -13.07
C LYS A 132 18.64 -4.38 -14.38
N ARG A 133 18.88 -3.08 -14.56
CA ARG A 133 19.62 -2.58 -15.73
C ARG A 133 21.08 -3.02 -15.73
N ALA A 134 21.75 -2.93 -14.58
CA ALA A 134 23.13 -3.39 -14.42
C ALA A 134 23.23 -4.92 -14.61
N LEU A 135 22.26 -5.67 -14.10
CA LEU A 135 22.16 -7.12 -14.29
C LEU A 135 22.09 -7.49 -15.78
N MET A 136 21.26 -6.78 -16.56
CA MET A 136 21.20 -6.99 -18.02
C MET A 136 22.54 -6.69 -18.72
N LEU A 137 23.24 -5.63 -18.31
CA LEU A 137 24.54 -5.27 -18.86
C LEU A 137 25.65 -6.27 -18.49
N ASN A 138 25.52 -6.94 -17.34
CA ASN A 138 26.45 -7.97 -16.88
C ASN A 138 26.08 -9.39 -17.37
N GLY A 139 25.22 -9.50 -18.37
CA GLY A 139 24.83 -10.80 -18.94
C GLY A 139 23.93 -11.66 -18.05
N GLY A 140 23.25 -11.07 -17.06
CA GLY A 140 22.38 -11.78 -16.12
C GLY A 140 23.10 -12.38 -14.92
N ASP A 141 24.38 -12.08 -14.71
CA ASP A 141 25.15 -12.56 -13.57
C ASP A 141 24.76 -11.78 -12.30
N TYR A 142 23.96 -12.43 -11.46
CA TYR A 142 23.45 -11.84 -10.22
C TYR A 142 24.57 -11.57 -9.22
N ASP A 143 25.44 -12.56 -8.97
CA ASP A 143 26.47 -12.49 -7.93
C ASP A 143 27.49 -11.38 -8.23
N LYS A 144 27.88 -11.27 -9.48
CA LYS A 144 28.75 -10.21 -9.96
C LYS A 144 28.11 -8.83 -9.83
N THR A 145 26.82 -8.73 -10.14
CA THR A 145 26.12 -7.44 -10.13
C THR A 145 25.83 -6.97 -8.69
N ILE A 146 25.42 -7.88 -7.80
CA ILE A 146 25.13 -7.51 -6.40
C ILE A 146 26.40 -7.15 -5.62
N SER A 147 27.54 -7.74 -5.99
CA SER A 147 28.85 -7.45 -5.37
C SER A 147 29.45 -6.10 -5.78
N MET A 148 28.84 -5.36 -6.70
CA MET A 148 29.30 -4.01 -7.06
C MET A 148 29.12 -3.06 -5.87
N GLU A 149 30.08 -2.13 -5.68
CA GLU A 149 30.07 -1.13 -4.59
C GLU A 149 28.74 -0.36 -4.49
N GLU A 150 28.09 -0.14 -5.63
CA GLU A 150 26.80 0.57 -5.71
C GLU A 150 25.64 -0.21 -5.09
N PHE A 151 25.64 -1.55 -5.16
CA PHE A 151 24.53 -2.42 -4.77
C PHE A 151 24.78 -3.22 -3.50
N ALA A 152 26.01 -3.58 -3.20
CA ALA A 152 26.36 -4.40 -2.04
C ALA A 152 25.80 -3.90 -0.69
N PRO A 153 25.79 -2.58 -0.37
CA PRO A 153 25.19 -2.09 0.87
C PRO A 153 23.67 -2.25 0.93
N PHE A 154 23.01 -2.45 -0.21
CA PHE A 154 21.54 -2.50 -0.36
C PHE A 154 21.02 -3.88 -0.76
N GLU A 155 21.83 -4.91 -0.66
CA GLU A 155 21.47 -6.28 -1.06
C GLU A 155 20.14 -6.73 -0.44
N LYS A 156 19.98 -6.58 0.87
CA LYS A 156 18.74 -6.96 1.58
C LYS A 156 17.51 -6.20 1.05
N ASP A 157 17.66 -4.89 0.82
CA ASP A 157 16.58 -4.06 0.28
C ASP A 157 16.22 -4.47 -1.16
N ILE A 158 17.22 -4.84 -1.96
CA ILE A 158 17.01 -5.28 -3.35
C ILE A 158 16.26 -6.61 -3.38
N VAL A 159 16.70 -7.60 -2.57
CA VAL A 159 16.04 -8.91 -2.47
C VAL A 159 14.62 -8.77 -1.99
N GLU A 160 14.40 -8.08 -0.86
CA GLU A 160 13.06 -7.84 -0.29
C GLU A 160 12.09 -7.23 -1.30
N VAL A 161 12.55 -6.23 -2.06
CA VAL A 161 11.71 -5.57 -3.06
C VAL A 161 11.48 -6.46 -4.28
N MET A 162 12.49 -7.22 -4.71
CA MET A 162 12.34 -8.14 -5.84
C MET A 162 11.32 -9.24 -5.55
N GLU A 163 11.28 -9.77 -4.35
CA GLU A 163 10.29 -10.74 -3.90
C GLU A 163 8.87 -10.15 -3.88
N LYS A 164 8.72 -8.89 -3.46
CA LYS A 164 7.42 -8.19 -3.38
C LYS A 164 6.89 -7.68 -4.73
N ILE A 165 7.72 -7.63 -5.77
CA ILE A 165 7.28 -7.16 -7.11
C ILE A 165 6.53 -8.24 -7.89
N VAL A 166 6.74 -9.52 -7.57
CA VAL A 166 6.14 -10.63 -8.29
C VAL A 166 4.83 -11.02 -7.63
N ASP A 167 3.72 -10.50 -8.15
CA ASP A 167 2.39 -10.95 -7.75
C ASP A 167 2.00 -12.19 -8.57
N ILE A 168 1.67 -13.28 -7.90
CA ILE A 168 1.15 -14.49 -8.52
C ILE A 168 -0.35 -14.57 -8.17
N SER A 169 -1.18 -14.78 -9.20
CA SER A 169 -2.62 -14.97 -8.96
C SER A 169 -2.87 -16.30 -8.23
N LEU A 170 -3.67 -16.26 -7.18
CA LEU A 170 -4.11 -17.48 -6.49
C LEU A 170 -5.03 -18.34 -7.36
N ASP A 171 -5.68 -17.75 -8.37
CA ASP A 171 -6.50 -18.45 -9.35
C ASP A 171 -5.66 -19.00 -10.52
N ALA A 172 -4.34 -18.86 -10.47
CA ALA A 172 -3.47 -19.44 -11.49
C ALA A 172 -3.58 -20.97 -11.47
N PRO A 173 -3.80 -21.61 -12.63
CA PRO A 173 -3.86 -23.07 -12.70
C PRO A 173 -2.49 -23.68 -12.37
N ILE A 174 -2.48 -24.72 -11.56
CA ILE A 174 -1.31 -25.51 -11.22
C ILE A 174 -1.30 -26.76 -12.08
N GLY A 175 -0.28 -26.92 -12.87
CA GLY A 175 0.00 -28.12 -13.67
C GLY A 175 -0.07 -27.84 -15.17
N ASP A 176 0.91 -28.38 -15.91
CA ASP A 176 0.89 -28.55 -17.34
C ASP A 176 -0.03 -29.73 -17.66
N ASP A 177 -1.31 -29.56 -17.55
CA ASP A 177 -2.26 -30.59 -18.02
C ASP A 177 -2.42 -30.55 -19.54
N VAL A 178 -1.34 -30.95 -20.21
CA VAL A 178 -1.32 -31.40 -21.58
C VAL A 178 -1.64 -32.88 -21.56
N GLY A 179 -2.87 -33.27 -21.27
CA GLY A 179 -3.24 -34.68 -21.34
C GLY A 179 -4.55 -35.08 -20.69
N GLY A 180 -5.67 -34.83 -21.35
CA GLY A 180 -6.78 -35.76 -21.42
C GLY A 180 -7.55 -36.11 -20.13
N GLY A 181 -8.03 -35.10 -19.42
CA GLY A 181 -9.02 -35.33 -18.35
C GLY A 181 -10.00 -34.15 -18.33
N GLY A 182 -11.28 -34.42 -18.29
CA GLY A 182 -12.37 -33.51 -18.56
C GLY A 182 -12.28 -32.12 -17.94
N ALA A 183 -12.91 -31.17 -18.56
CA ALA A 183 -12.89 -29.72 -18.37
C ALA A 183 -13.32 -29.18 -16.99
N ASP A 184 -13.45 -30.01 -15.94
CA ASP A 184 -14.13 -29.66 -14.69
C ASP A 184 -13.23 -29.64 -13.43
N SER A 185 -11.91 -29.83 -13.51
CA SER A 185 -11.05 -29.77 -12.32
C SER A 185 -9.64 -29.25 -12.60
N VAL A 186 -9.51 -27.99 -13.01
CA VAL A 186 -8.23 -27.32 -12.99
C VAL A 186 -7.96 -26.85 -11.56
N SER A 187 -7.08 -27.54 -10.84
CA SER A 187 -6.66 -27.11 -9.50
C SER A 187 -5.94 -25.77 -9.59
N THR A 188 -6.34 -24.84 -8.77
CA THR A 188 -5.72 -23.51 -8.66
C THR A 188 -4.67 -23.49 -7.55
N LEU A 189 -3.80 -22.47 -7.55
CA LEU A 189 -2.83 -22.26 -6.48
C LEU A 189 -3.55 -22.13 -5.12
N MET A 190 -4.73 -21.53 -5.11
CA MET A 190 -5.57 -21.39 -3.91
C MET A 190 -5.99 -22.74 -3.31
N ASP A 191 -6.26 -23.76 -4.14
CA ASP A 191 -6.67 -25.08 -3.67
C ASP A 191 -5.55 -25.88 -2.98
N VAL A 192 -4.29 -25.53 -3.28
CA VAL A 192 -3.10 -26.17 -2.70
C VAL A 192 -2.59 -25.45 -1.46
N LEU A 193 -2.90 -24.15 -1.34
CA LEU A 193 -2.56 -23.40 -0.14
C LEU A 193 -3.43 -23.86 1.02
N GLY A 194 -2.81 -24.55 1.99
CA GLY A 194 -3.47 -24.91 3.23
C GLY A 194 -3.88 -23.67 4.03
N THR A 195 -4.97 -23.79 4.76
CA THR A 195 -5.30 -22.83 5.82
C THR A 195 -4.47 -23.18 7.05
N ASP A 196 -3.70 -22.22 7.57
CA ASP A 196 -2.96 -22.37 8.85
C ASP A 196 -3.90 -22.46 10.08
N GLY A 197 -5.14 -22.84 9.87
CA GLY A 197 -6.10 -23.09 10.93
C GLY A 197 -5.80 -24.42 11.62
N ASN A 198 -4.77 -24.46 12.46
CA ASN A 198 -4.59 -25.56 13.38
C ASN A 198 -5.75 -25.53 14.37
N GLN A 199 -6.68 -26.47 14.24
CA GLN A 199 -7.74 -26.68 15.24
C GLN A 199 -7.14 -26.91 16.63
N ASP A 200 -5.96 -27.51 16.69
CA ASP A 200 -5.19 -27.72 17.91
C ASP A 200 -4.77 -26.39 18.57
N ASP A 201 -4.34 -25.39 17.79
CA ASP A 201 -3.99 -24.04 18.31
C ASP A 201 -5.19 -23.32 18.92
N ASP A 202 -6.38 -23.50 18.37
CA ASP A 202 -7.58 -22.87 18.90
C ASP A 202 -8.07 -23.59 20.18
N MET A 203 -7.93 -24.91 20.25
CA MET A 203 -8.17 -25.66 21.49
C MET A 203 -7.16 -25.28 22.58
N GLU A 204 -5.90 -25.17 22.26
CA GLU A 204 -4.85 -24.71 23.16
C GLU A 204 -5.09 -23.29 23.70
N LYS A 205 -5.52 -22.38 22.84
CA LYS A 205 -5.92 -21.02 23.25
C LYS A 205 -7.12 -21.02 24.20
N GLU A 206 -8.12 -21.88 23.94
CA GLU A 206 -9.29 -22.00 24.83
C GLU A 206 -8.91 -22.62 26.18
N GLU A 207 -8.08 -23.65 26.21
CA GLU A 207 -7.58 -24.25 27.43
C GLU A 207 -6.75 -23.25 28.24
N ARG A 208 -5.86 -22.52 27.60
CA ARG A 208 -5.09 -21.43 28.20
C ARG A 208 -5.98 -20.33 28.79
N LYS A 209 -7.05 -19.98 28.09
CA LYS A 209 -8.03 -18.99 28.56
C LYS A 209 -8.79 -19.49 29.80
N LYS A 210 -9.19 -20.74 29.82
CA LYS A 210 -9.85 -21.39 30.99
C LYS A 210 -8.91 -21.40 32.19
N LEU A 211 -7.66 -21.81 32.01
CA LEU A 211 -6.66 -21.86 33.08
C LEU A 211 -6.38 -20.47 33.68
N ILE A 212 -6.32 -19.43 32.85
CA ILE A 212 -6.17 -18.05 33.30
C ILE A 212 -7.40 -17.64 34.13
N GLN A 213 -8.61 -17.96 33.67
CA GLN A 213 -9.85 -17.64 34.41
C GLN A 213 -9.92 -18.34 35.75
N GLU A 214 -9.58 -19.62 35.82
CA GLU A 214 -9.51 -20.40 37.08
C GLU A 214 -8.47 -19.82 38.04
N THR A 215 -7.30 -19.46 37.51
CA THR A 215 -6.22 -18.85 38.30
C THR A 215 -6.67 -17.50 38.89
N LEU A 216 -7.33 -16.67 38.11
CA LEU A 216 -7.84 -15.39 38.56
C LEU A 216 -8.98 -15.53 39.59
N ALA A 217 -9.89 -16.50 39.38
CA ALA A 217 -10.99 -16.79 40.32
C ALA A 217 -10.50 -17.26 41.70
N SER A 218 -9.28 -17.80 41.80
CA SER A 218 -8.64 -18.16 43.07
C SER A 218 -8.16 -16.96 43.90
N LEU A 219 -8.16 -15.76 43.33
CA LEU A 219 -7.70 -14.53 43.93
C LEU A 219 -8.82 -13.84 44.72
N PRO A 220 -8.50 -13.01 45.75
CA PRO A 220 -9.47 -12.10 46.37
C PRO A 220 -10.09 -11.17 45.30
N ARG A 221 -11.39 -10.97 45.35
CA ARG A 221 -12.18 -10.23 44.35
C ARG A 221 -11.55 -8.91 43.89
N ARG A 222 -11.00 -8.12 44.80
CA ARG A 222 -10.33 -6.85 44.47
C ARG A 222 -9.03 -7.04 43.71
N GLU A 223 -8.27 -8.09 43.96
CA GLU A 223 -7.02 -8.39 43.30
C GLU A 223 -7.29 -8.93 41.88
N GLU A 224 -8.31 -9.78 41.73
CA GLU A 224 -8.81 -10.29 40.47
C GLU A 224 -9.29 -9.14 39.58
N GLU A 225 -10.14 -8.25 40.10
CA GLU A 225 -10.73 -7.13 39.34
C GLU A 225 -9.64 -6.18 38.78
N ILE A 226 -8.62 -5.86 39.59
CA ILE A 226 -7.48 -5.05 39.18
C ILE A 226 -6.69 -5.73 38.01
N LEU A 227 -6.48 -7.04 38.08
CA LEU A 227 -5.75 -7.77 37.04
C LEU A 227 -6.58 -7.86 35.77
N ARG A 228 -7.88 -8.14 35.84
CA ARG A 228 -8.80 -8.20 34.70
C ARG A 228 -8.83 -6.87 33.94
N MET A 229 -9.00 -5.75 34.68
CA MET A 229 -8.99 -4.41 34.11
C MET A 229 -7.62 -4.06 33.49
N PHE A 230 -6.52 -4.37 34.19
CA PHE A 230 -5.18 -4.01 33.74
C PHE A 230 -4.73 -4.76 32.48
N TYR A 231 -5.11 -6.04 32.33
CA TYR A 231 -4.75 -6.86 31.16
C TYR A 231 -5.85 -6.91 30.09
N GLY A 232 -6.94 -6.15 30.27
CA GLY A 232 -8.03 -6.08 29.28
C GLY A 232 -8.73 -7.42 29.03
N LEU A 233 -8.84 -8.29 30.07
CA LEU A 233 -9.37 -9.64 29.89
C LEU A 233 -10.88 -9.69 29.63
N ASP A 234 -11.61 -8.64 30.03
CA ASP A 234 -13.06 -8.52 29.87
C ASP A 234 -13.48 -7.34 28.98
N THR A 235 -12.54 -6.43 28.63
CA THR A 235 -12.79 -5.24 27.81
C THR A 235 -11.77 -5.09 26.70
N VAL A 236 -12.20 -4.53 25.57
CA VAL A 236 -11.35 -4.29 24.40
C VAL A 236 -10.49 -3.02 24.56
N GLU A 237 -10.76 -2.20 25.59
CA GLU A 237 -10.06 -0.94 25.81
C GLU A 237 -8.91 -1.07 26.81
N ASP A 238 -7.76 -0.51 26.46
CA ASP A 238 -6.58 -0.43 27.33
C ASP A 238 -6.85 0.51 28.51
N THR A 239 -7.02 -0.05 29.69
CA THR A 239 -7.31 0.72 30.91
C THR A 239 -6.00 1.07 31.63
N THR A 240 -5.78 2.36 31.89
CA THR A 240 -4.57 2.79 32.61
C THR A 240 -4.69 2.57 34.12
N LEU A 241 -3.54 2.46 34.84
CA LEU A 241 -3.53 2.35 36.31
C LEU A 241 -4.24 3.50 37.03
N LYS A 242 -4.40 4.64 36.33
CA LYS A 242 -5.13 5.81 36.87
C LYS A 242 -6.64 5.58 36.80
N ASP A 243 -7.12 5.12 35.66
CA ASP A 243 -8.53 4.85 35.38
C ASP A 243 -9.05 3.74 36.34
N ILE A 244 -8.26 2.65 36.48
CA ILE A 244 -8.53 1.58 37.47
C ILE A 244 -8.61 2.16 38.90
N GLY A 245 -7.74 3.13 39.21
CA GLY A 245 -7.74 3.80 40.50
C GLY A 245 -9.00 4.62 40.73
N GLU A 246 -9.48 5.33 39.71
CA GLU A 246 -10.72 6.10 39.75
C GLU A 246 -11.95 5.20 39.96
N ASP A 247 -12.04 4.10 39.20
CA ASP A 247 -13.13 3.13 39.29
C ASP A 247 -13.22 2.44 40.67
N LEU A 248 -12.07 2.04 41.21
CA LEU A 248 -12.00 1.32 42.48
C LEU A 248 -11.83 2.25 43.71
N ARG A 249 -11.82 3.56 43.51
CA ARG A 249 -11.58 4.61 44.53
C ARG A 249 -10.25 4.39 45.27
N LEU A 250 -9.20 4.08 44.50
CA LEU A 250 -7.84 3.87 45.01
C LEU A 250 -6.87 4.85 44.33
N SER A 251 -5.73 5.13 44.99
CA SER A 251 -4.68 5.89 44.33
C SER A 251 -3.96 5.01 43.28
N ARG A 252 -3.47 5.60 42.20
CA ARG A 252 -2.68 4.93 41.16
C ARG A 252 -1.54 4.06 41.74
N GLU A 253 -0.85 4.60 42.74
CA GLU A 253 0.25 3.87 43.40
C GLU A 253 -0.25 2.67 44.19
N ARG A 254 -1.45 2.77 44.81
CA ARG A 254 -2.06 1.66 45.53
C ARG A 254 -2.45 0.52 44.58
N VAL A 255 -3.02 0.85 43.44
CA VAL A 255 -3.33 -0.13 42.38
C VAL A 255 -2.05 -0.83 41.93
N ARG A 256 -0.95 -0.07 41.68
CA ARG A 256 0.36 -0.62 41.29
C ARG A 256 0.92 -1.59 42.35
N GLN A 257 0.80 -1.22 43.64
CA GLN A 257 1.26 -2.08 44.76
C GLN A 257 0.48 -3.39 44.80
N ILE A 258 -0.87 -3.31 44.73
CA ILE A 258 -1.74 -4.48 44.75
C ILE A 258 -1.38 -5.39 43.56
N LYS A 259 -1.36 -4.84 42.33
CA LYS A 259 -0.97 -5.60 41.11
C LYS A 259 0.34 -6.34 41.32
N ASN A 260 1.39 -5.64 41.71
CA ASN A 260 2.72 -6.23 41.86
C ASN A 260 2.79 -7.27 42.96
N LYS A 261 2.06 -7.07 44.05
CA LYS A 261 1.96 -8.02 45.18
C LYS A 261 1.25 -9.29 44.73
N THR A 262 0.15 -9.16 43.99
CA THR A 262 -0.63 -10.30 43.49
C THR A 262 0.16 -11.10 42.45
N LEU A 263 0.83 -10.46 41.51
CA LEU A 263 1.70 -11.14 40.54
C LEU A 263 2.83 -11.93 41.21
N ARG A 264 3.49 -11.32 42.23
CA ARG A 264 4.53 -12.02 43.01
C ARG A 264 3.98 -13.23 43.77
N ARG A 265 2.71 -13.15 44.24
CA ARG A 265 2.04 -14.27 44.91
C ARG A 265 1.75 -15.41 43.93
N LEU A 266 1.24 -15.10 42.74
CA LEU A 266 1.00 -16.08 41.68
C LEU A 266 2.30 -16.74 41.25
N GLN A 267 3.39 -15.98 41.04
CA GLN A 267 4.70 -16.52 40.68
C GLN A 267 5.30 -17.46 41.75
N LYS A 268 4.98 -17.27 43.01
CA LYS A 268 5.48 -18.12 44.12
C LYS A 268 4.63 -19.37 44.39
N SER A 269 3.41 -19.41 43.88
CA SER A 269 2.54 -20.57 44.03
C SER A 269 3.02 -21.71 43.17
N LYS A 270 3.39 -22.86 43.82
CA LYS A 270 3.85 -24.06 43.11
C LYS A 270 2.77 -24.62 42.16
N GLU A 271 1.53 -24.62 42.63
CA GLU A 271 0.37 -25.12 41.88
C GLU A 271 0.14 -24.37 40.55
N HIS A 272 0.26 -23.03 40.57
CA HIS A 272 0.12 -22.21 39.36
C HIS A 272 1.36 -22.29 38.46
N LYS A 273 2.54 -22.55 39.05
CA LYS A 273 3.78 -22.72 38.29
C LYS A 273 3.81 -24.03 37.51
N GLU A 274 3.32 -25.11 38.10
CA GLU A 274 3.22 -26.40 37.41
C GLU A 274 2.17 -26.36 36.27
N LYS A 275 1.00 -25.78 36.52
CA LYS A 275 -0.06 -25.63 35.51
C LYS A 275 0.30 -24.69 34.37
N LEU A 276 1.13 -23.67 34.61
CA LEU A 276 1.59 -22.72 33.59
C LEU A 276 2.90 -23.16 32.90
N ALA A 277 3.66 -24.12 33.49
CA ALA A 277 4.91 -24.56 32.93
C ALA A 277 4.71 -25.22 31.55
N ASP A 278 3.65 -26.02 31.42
CA ASP A 278 3.31 -26.68 30.16
C ASP A 278 3.05 -25.72 28.98
N PHE A 279 2.71 -24.48 29.31
CA PHE A 279 2.45 -23.41 28.31
C PHE A 279 3.60 -22.40 28.16
N LEU A 280 4.65 -22.49 28.99
CA LEU A 280 5.80 -21.57 28.95
C LEU A 280 7.04 -22.20 28.29
N GLU A 281 7.01 -23.49 27.97
CA GLU A 281 8.10 -24.21 27.30
C GLU A 281 7.98 -24.26 25.76
N LEU A 282 7.18 -23.35 25.19
CA LEU A 282 7.07 -23.15 23.72
C LEU A 282 7.82 -21.90 23.27
#